data_ef4d8dc8e81fb91b9ba5a59264fe97f6
#
_entry.id   ef4d8dc8e81fb91b9ba5a59264fe97f6
#
_cell.length_a   1.000
_cell.length_b   1.000
_cell.length_c   1.000
_cell.angle_alpha   90.00
_cell.angle_beta   90.00
_cell.angle_gamma   90.00
#
_symmetry.space_group_name_H-M   'P 1'
#
loop_
_entity.id
_entity.type
_entity.pdbx_description
1 polymer ?
#
loop_
_entity_poly.entity_id
_entity_poly.type
_entity_poly.pdbx_seq_one_letter_code
_entity_poly.pdbx_strand_id
1 'polypeptide(L)'
;MKQIILIAVCMLMTLAGYGQQVLAVKKNDAQSLLAIIQQANEINAAADAKRLYVIIPDGFYDLGKTVLTRITGHNIAFIGQSMEGTVIQNAPDPENEGISKTAVLQNRGTGNYFQDLTLKNALDYYACGAAGRAVTLHDKGTQTICNRVRLLSYQDTYYSDNVSCQHYVVDSEIHGTVDFICGAGDVWFERCRIVTEKRTQDGSNHNVIAAPRTSKTVWGYIFNNCTIENMVSKFHYARAWHTVPRCTWLHTKLLTPEKLMPTRFEEQGIRTVEVDFKEYQTVDAEGNDITPKSNVVTFLYEDERKALETIMTDKEAKQFTPGHIFRKWNPVKLQQQIERESQKIMKRLTE
;
A
#
# COMPACT_ATOMS: atom_id res chain seq x y z
N MET A 1 44.56 -13.97 4.74
CA MET A 1 43.84 -12.86 5.39
C MET A 1 42.54 -13.42 5.95
N LYS A 2 42.44 -13.51 7.29
CA LYS A 2 41.22 -13.99 7.95
C LYS A 2 40.18 -12.87 7.90
N GLN A 3 39.08 -13.07 7.18
CA GLN A 3 37.91 -12.22 7.28
C GLN A 3 37.34 -12.35 8.71
N ILE A 4 37.44 -11.30 9.49
CA ILE A 4 36.75 -11.16 10.77
C ILE A 4 35.30 -10.88 10.40
N ILE A 5 34.45 -11.90 10.48
CA ILE A 5 33.00 -11.75 10.42
C ILE A 5 32.61 -11.06 11.73
N LEU A 6 32.36 -9.76 11.64
CA LEU A 6 31.81 -8.98 12.75
C LEU A 6 30.33 -9.37 12.90
N ILE A 7 30.05 -10.37 13.74
CA ILE A 7 28.69 -10.72 14.12
C ILE A 7 28.19 -9.58 15.00
N ALA A 8 27.39 -8.70 14.42
CA ALA A 8 26.64 -7.71 15.19
C ALA A 8 25.68 -8.48 16.10
N VAL A 9 25.95 -8.53 17.38
CA VAL A 9 25.06 -9.10 18.39
C VAL A 9 23.84 -8.17 18.49
N CYS A 10 22.80 -8.45 17.70
CA CYS A 10 21.49 -7.82 17.87
C CYS A 10 20.86 -8.38 19.14
N MET A 11 20.60 -7.51 20.13
CA MET A 11 19.96 -7.92 21.37
C MET A 11 18.52 -8.34 21.11
N LEU A 12 18.23 -9.63 21.23
CA LEU A 12 16.89 -10.13 21.42
C LEU A 12 16.48 -9.82 22.86
N MET A 13 15.58 -8.86 23.04
CA MET A 13 15.04 -8.55 24.37
C MET A 13 13.73 -9.29 24.56
N THR A 14 13.67 -10.20 25.52
CA THR A 14 12.40 -10.65 26.09
C THR A 14 11.99 -9.69 27.18
N LEU A 15 10.97 -8.89 26.92
CA LEU A 15 10.41 -8.02 27.96
C LEU A 15 9.77 -8.89 29.05
N ALA A 16 10.41 -8.95 30.21
CA ALA A 16 9.95 -9.72 31.38
C ALA A 16 8.49 -9.32 31.70
N GLY A 17 7.60 -10.31 31.77
CA GLY A 17 6.21 -10.15 32.21
C GLY A 17 5.14 -10.28 31.10
N TYR A 18 5.47 -10.34 29.80
CA TYR A 18 4.47 -10.49 28.71
C TYR A 18 4.80 -11.55 27.65
N GLY A 19 5.96 -12.21 27.70
CA GLY A 19 6.35 -13.24 26.73
C GLY A 19 6.45 -12.74 25.27
N GLN A 20 6.53 -11.42 25.04
CA GLN A 20 6.65 -10.81 23.71
C GLN A 20 8.13 -10.74 23.30
N GLN A 21 8.41 -11.12 22.05
CA GLN A 21 9.74 -10.99 21.47
C GLN A 21 9.85 -9.63 20.77
N VAL A 22 10.91 -8.89 21.08
CA VAL A 22 11.16 -7.54 20.54
C VAL A 22 12.59 -7.46 20.02
N LEU A 23 12.74 -6.95 18.82
CA LEU A 23 14.01 -6.55 18.21
C LEU A 23 14.01 -5.03 18.05
N ALA A 24 15.16 -4.39 18.25
CA ALA A 24 15.28 -2.94 18.07
C ALA A 24 16.36 -2.61 17.05
N VAL A 25 16.01 -1.76 16.09
CA VAL A 25 16.91 -1.22 15.08
C VAL A 25 17.70 -0.07 15.68
N LYS A 26 18.98 0.05 15.34
CA LYS A 26 19.79 1.22 15.71
C LYS A 26 19.37 2.43 14.90
N LYS A 27 19.23 3.56 15.57
CA LYS A 27 18.86 4.83 14.94
C LYS A 27 19.81 5.21 13.81
N ASN A 28 19.28 5.61 12.64
CA ASN A 28 20.02 6.01 11.44
C ASN A 28 21.01 4.94 10.91
N ASP A 29 20.77 3.67 11.19
CA ASP A 29 21.65 2.57 10.79
C ASP A 29 20.90 1.60 9.87
N ALA A 30 21.05 1.80 8.54
CA ALA A 30 20.43 0.96 7.53
C ALA A 30 20.96 -0.49 7.58
N GLN A 31 22.22 -0.71 7.96
CA GLN A 31 22.78 -2.05 8.10
C GLN A 31 22.16 -2.77 9.29
N SER A 32 21.93 -2.07 10.41
CA SER A 32 21.17 -2.59 11.54
C SER A 32 19.75 -2.98 11.12
N LEU A 33 19.06 -2.14 10.34
CA LEU A 33 17.72 -2.45 9.83
C LEU A 33 17.72 -3.74 8.99
N LEU A 34 18.66 -3.88 8.04
CA LEU A 34 18.77 -5.07 7.18
C LEU A 34 19.08 -6.33 8.00
N ALA A 35 19.99 -6.23 8.96
CA ALA A 35 20.33 -7.35 9.86
C ALA A 35 19.14 -7.77 10.74
N ILE A 36 18.38 -6.81 11.26
CA ILE A 36 17.17 -7.07 12.07
C ILE A 36 16.07 -7.70 11.22
N ILE A 37 15.87 -7.26 9.97
CA ILE A 37 14.91 -7.89 9.05
C ILE A 37 15.30 -9.36 8.79
N GLN A 38 16.59 -9.62 8.55
CA GLN A 38 17.07 -10.99 8.36
C GLN A 38 16.82 -11.84 9.63
N GLN A 39 17.18 -11.34 10.81
CA GLN A 39 16.95 -12.03 12.07
C GLN A 39 15.46 -12.28 12.34
N ALA A 40 14.59 -11.30 12.04
CA ALA A 40 13.14 -11.45 12.18
C ALA A 40 12.59 -12.51 11.23
N ASN A 41 13.11 -12.61 10.02
CA ASN A 41 12.75 -13.67 9.05
C ASN A 41 13.11 -15.06 9.58
N GLU A 42 14.28 -15.21 10.21
CA GLU A 42 14.74 -16.48 10.79
C GLU A 42 13.91 -16.89 12.01
N ILE A 43 13.64 -15.96 12.93
CA ILE A 43 12.84 -16.20 14.14
C ILE A 43 11.40 -16.58 13.77
N ASN A 44 10.81 -15.86 12.82
CA ASN A 44 9.40 -16.01 12.44
C ASN A 44 9.23 -16.77 11.11
N ALA A 45 10.08 -17.74 10.83
CA ALA A 45 10.00 -18.56 9.62
C ALA A 45 8.73 -19.44 9.54
N ALA A 46 8.18 -19.85 10.68
CA ALA A 46 6.95 -20.65 10.76
C ALA A 46 5.70 -19.78 10.66
N ALA A 47 4.69 -20.23 9.92
CA ALA A 47 3.46 -19.47 9.69
C ALA A 47 2.62 -19.26 10.96
N ASP A 48 2.75 -20.12 11.94
CA ASP A 48 2.08 -20.05 13.24
C ASP A 48 2.95 -19.43 14.35
N ALA A 49 4.12 -18.85 13.99
CA ALA A 49 4.98 -18.16 14.95
C ALA A 49 4.22 -17.06 15.69
N LYS A 50 4.53 -16.88 16.99
CA LYS A 50 3.99 -15.77 17.76
C LYS A 50 4.46 -14.44 17.18
N ARG A 51 3.66 -13.38 17.40
CA ARG A 51 4.00 -12.05 16.90
C ARG A 51 5.35 -11.57 17.46
N LEU A 52 6.24 -11.21 16.52
CA LEU A 52 7.51 -10.56 16.79
C LEU A 52 7.38 -9.06 16.50
N TYR A 53 7.91 -8.23 17.39
CA TYR A 53 7.91 -6.77 17.23
C TYR A 53 9.31 -6.31 16.80
N VAL A 54 9.40 -5.53 15.76
CA VAL A 54 10.62 -4.84 15.30
C VAL A 54 10.40 -3.35 15.50
N ILE A 55 11.13 -2.76 16.43
CA ILE A 55 11.02 -1.33 16.74
C ILE A 55 12.06 -0.55 15.98
N ILE A 56 11.62 0.49 15.28
CA ILE A 56 12.45 1.31 14.41
C ILE A 56 12.35 2.76 14.89
N PRO A 57 13.40 3.32 15.53
CA PRO A 57 13.40 4.71 15.98
C PRO A 57 13.27 5.69 14.79
N ASP A 58 12.81 6.92 15.08
CA ASP A 58 12.88 8.00 14.09
C ASP A 58 14.29 8.18 13.59
N GLY A 59 14.45 8.19 12.28
CA GLY A 59 15.73 8.24 11.60
C GLY A 59 15.57 8.03 10.09
N PHE A 60 16.66 8.24 9.38
CA PHE A 60 16.76 8.03 7.95
C PHE A 60 17.59 6.77 7.66
N TYR A 61 16.92 5.76 7.12
CA TYR A 61 17.50 4.46 6.81
C TYR A 61 17.68 4.34 5.29
N ASP A 62 18.82 4.81 4.80
CA ASP A 62 19.14 4.79 3.38
C ASP A 62 19.71 3.43 2.95
N LEU A 63 18.91 2.68 2.22
CA LEU A 63 19.28 1.39 1.65
C LEU A 63 20.11 1.54 0.35
N GLY A 64 20.37 2.79 -0.10
CA GLY A 64 21.07 3.08 -1.34
C GLY A 64 20.38 2.41 -2.53
N LYS A 65 21.12 1.68 -3.34
CA LYS A 65 20.60 0.94 -4.50
C LYS A 65 19.96 -0.42 -4.14
N THR A 66 19.91 -0.80 -2.86
CA THR A 66 19.35 -2.08 -2.44
C THR A 66 17.85 -2.13 -2.77
N VAL A 67 17.44 -3.18 -3.44
CA VAL A 67 16.06 -3.42 -3.85
C VAL A 67 15.58 -4.77 -3.36
N LEU A 68 14.25 -4.92 -3.27
CA LEU A 68 13.61 -6.16 -2.88
C LEU A 68 14.09 -6.67 -1.51
N THR A 69 14.30 -5.75 -0.54
CA THR A 69 14.56 -6.18 0.84
C THR A 69 13.41 -7.07 1.30
N ARG A 70 13.69 -8.37 1.46
CA ARG A 70 12.66 -9.38 1.58
C ARG A 70 12.27 -9.63 3.02
N ILE A 71 10.97 -9.60 3.28
CA ILE A 71 10.36 -10.02 4.53
C ILE A 71 9.67 -11.36 4.23
N THR A 72 10.32 -12.45 4.61
CA THR A 72 9.82 -13.82 4.40
C THR A 72 9.19 -14.42 5.64
N GLY A 73 9.49 -13.86 6.81
CA GLY A 73 8.91 -14.27 8.09
C GLY A 73 7.43 -13.88 8.20
N HIS A 74 6.74 -14.57 9.10
CA HIS A 74 5.31 -14.43 9.33
C HIS A 74 5.04 -13.73 10.67
N ASN A 75 3.89 -13.05 10.81
CA ASN A 75 3.48 -12.41 12.05
C ASN A 75 4.53 -11.43 12.63
N ILE A 76 5.21 -10.66 11.79
CA ILE A 76 6.16 -9.63 12.21
C ILE A 76 5.45 -8.28 12.19
N ALA A 77 5.60 -7.51 13.27
CA ALA A 77 5.13 -6.14 13.36
C ALA A 77 6.32 -5.17 13.31
N PHE A 78 6.44 -4.43 12.22
CA PHE A 78 7.41 -3.35 12.04
C PHE A 78 6.79 -2.05 12.52
N ILE A 79 7.30 -1.52 13.64
CA ILE A 79 6.76 -0.35 14.32
C ILE A 79 7.78 0.78 14.29
N GLY A 80 7.50 1.81 13.50
CA GLY A 80 8.21 3.06 13.53
C GLY A 80 7.86 3.89 14.78
N GLN A 81 8.67 4.86 15.12
CA GLN A 81 8.39 5.79 16.19
C GLN A 81 7.36 6.83 15.76
N SER A 82 7.47 7.33 14.51
CA SER A 82 6.45 8.20 13.90
C SER A 82 6.41 7.98 12.38
N MET A 83 5.26 8.26 11.76
CA MET A 83 5.07 8.08 10.32
C MET A 83 6.04 8.94 9.51
N GLU A 84 6.23 10.19 9.89
CA GLU A 84 7.09 11.15 9.21
C GLU A 84 8.58 11.00 9.56
N GLY A 85 8.87 10.61 10.79
CA GLY A 85 10.23 10.56 11.32
C GLY A 85 10.97 9.27 11.03
N THR A 86 10.28 8.13 10.91
CA THR A 86 10.87 6.83 10.58
C THR A 86 10.86 6.62 9.08
N VAL A 87 11.96 6.94 8.38
CA VAL A 87 12.03 6.89 6.91
C VAL A 87 12.97 5.81 6.43
N ILE A 88 12.45 4.84 5.68
CA ILE A 88 13.22 3.80 4.99
C ILE A 88 13.19 4.11 3.50
N GLN A 89 14.37 4.33 2.90
CA GLN A 89 14.48 4.73 1.50
C GLN A 89 15.41 3.81 0.74
N ASN A 90 15.07 3.51 -0.54
CA ASN A 90 16.05 3.10 -1.53
C ASN A 90 16.07 4.07 -2.72
N ALA A 91 17.12 3.98 -3.54
CA ALA A 91 17.31 4.78 -4.75
C ALA A 91 17.86 3.89 -5.87
N PRO A 92 17.04 3.04 -6.49
CA PRO A 92 17.49 2.21 -7.60
C PRO A 92 17.84 3.05 -8.82
N ASP A 93 18.76 2.55 -9.64
CA ASP A 93 19.14 3.23 -10.88
C ASP A 93 17.97 3.26 -11.89
N PRO A 94 17.76 4.37 -12.60
CA PRO A 94 16.66 4.52 -13.57
C PRO A 94 16.63 3.46 -14.66
N GLU A 95 17.76 2.95 -15.11
CA GLU A 95 17.88 1.88 -16.09
C GLU A 95 17.35 0.52 -15.59
N ASN A 96 17.24 0.35 -14.27
CA ASN A 96 16.72 -0.83 -13.61
C ASN A 96 15.25 -0.67 -13.19
N GLU A 97 14.55 0.37 -13.67
CA GLU A 97 13.15 0.58 -13.36
C GLU A 97 12.32 -0.69 -13.62
N GLY A 98 11.25 -0.91 -12.89
CA GLY A 98 10.35 -2.03 -13.13
C GLY A 98 9.58 -2.46 -11.89
N ILE A 99 8.33 -2.84 -12.10
CA ILE A 99 7.38 -3.19 -11.04
C ILE A 99 7.85 -4.37 -10.16
N SER A 100 8.63 -5.30 -10.70
CA SER A 100 9.12 -6.47 -9.96
C SER A 100 10.55 -6.33 -9.45
N LYS A 101 11.21 -5.16 -9.65
CA LYS A 101 12.64 -5.00 -9.45
C LYS A 101 13.04 -3.93 -8.42
N THR A 102 12.17 -2.96 -8.15
CA THR A 102 12.58 -1.69 -7.51
C THR A 102 12.08 -1.52 -6.07
N ALA A 103 11.32 -2.47 -5.54
CA ALA A 103 10.68 -2.29 -4.24
C ALA A 103 11.65 -2.02 -3.10
N VAL A 104 11.30 -1.06 -2.23
CA VAL A 104 11.99 -0.82 -0.96
C VAL A 104 11.87 -2.05 -0.07
N LEU A 105 10.64 -2.51 0.15
CA LEU A 105 10.35 -3.75 0.87
C LEU A 105 9.50 -4.69 0.01
N GLN A 106 9.85 -5.97 0.00
CA GLN A 106 9.04 -7.04 -0.58
C GLN A 106 8.52 -7.95 0.53
N ASN A 107 7.24 -7.82 0.89
CA ASN A 107 6.60 -8.69 1.86
C ASN A 107 6.15 -10.00 1.20
N ARG A 108 6.54 -11.14 1.78
CA ARG A 108 6.13 -12.49 1.38
C ARG A 108 5.49 -13.27 2.53
N GLY A 109 5.56 -12.73 3.73
CA GLY A 109 5.02 -13.36 4.93
C GLY A 109 3.51 -13.16 5.08
N THR A 110 2.90 -13.98 5.92
CA THR A 110 1.49 -13.87 6.31
C THR A 110 1.36 -13.17 7.65
N GLY A 111 0.35 -12.29 7.80
CA GLY A 111 0.05 -11.64 9.06
C GLY A 111 1.01 -10.52 9.45
N ASN A 112 1.81 -10.00 8.52
CA ASN A 112 2.74 -8.93 8.80
C ASN A 112 2.03 -7.58 8.97
N TYR A 113 2.61 -6.73 9.80
CA TYR A 113 2.03 -5.46 10.21
C TYR A 113 3.08 -4.35 10.11
N PHE A 114 2.70 -3.24 9.51
CA PHE A 114 3.54 -2.05 9.36
C PHE A 114 2.84 -0.86 9.99
N GLN A 115 3.53 -0.10 10.83
CA GLN A 115 2.93 1.03 11.53
C GLN A 115 3.92 2.16 11.73
N ASP A 116 3.42 3.40 11.62
CA ASP A 116 4.12 4.65 11.95
C ASP A 116 5.49 4.77 11.25
N LEU A 117 5.53 4.52 9.94
CA LEU A 117 6.73 4.61 9.13
C LEU A 117 6.47 5.09 7.69
N THR A 118 7.51 5.64 7.07
CA THR A 118 7.53 6.02 5.66
C THR A 118 8.42 5.06 4.87
N LEU A 119 7.90 4.51 3.78
CA LEU A 119 8.68 3.85 2.73
C LEU A 119 8.80 4.80 1.55
N LYS A 120 10.03 5.08 1.11
CA LYS A 120 10.29 5.98 0.00
C LYS A 120 11.14 5.30 -1.06
N ASN A 121 10.65 5.25 -2.29
CA ASN A 121 11.47 4.89 -3.44
C ASN A 121 11.92 6.19 -4.13
N ALA A 122 13.21 6.45 -4.08
CA ALA A 122 13.84 7.65 -4.62
C ALA A 122 14.45 7.43 -6.00
N LEU A 123 13.92 6.49 -6.80
CA LEU A 123 14.24 6.37 -8.22
C LEU A 123 14.05 7.75 -8.89
N ASP A 124 15.01 8.17 -9.70
CA ASP A 124 14.86 9.40 -10.46
C ASP A 124 13.86 9.21 -11.60
N TYR A 125 12.59 9.44 -11.27
CA TYR A 125 11.45 9.24 -12.16
C TYR A 125 11.56 10.04 -13.46
N TYR A 126 12.00 11.29 -13.35
CA TYR A 126 12.09 12.19 -14.51
C TYR A 126 13.27 11.89 -15.42
N ALA A 127 14.29 11.20 -14.91
CA ALA A 127 15.42 10.71 -15.72
C ALA A 127 15.12 9.37 -16.41
N CYS A 128 14.04 8.68 -16.04
CA CYS A 128 13.65 7.43 -16.68
C CYS A 128 13.15 7.68 -18.11
N GLY A 129 13.77 7.05 -19.08
CA GLY A 129 13.28 7.05 -20.47
C GLY A 129 12.04 6.18 -20.73
N ALA A 130 11.58 5.45 -19.70
CA ALA A 130 10.46 4.54 -19.73
C ALA A 130 9.38 4.98 -18.71
N ALA A 131 8.56 4.03 -18.24
CA ALA A 131 7.45 4.33 -17.34
C ALA A 131 7.88 4.81 -15.94
N GLY A 132 9.13 4.54 -15.52
CA GLY A 132 9.62 4.95 -14.20
C GLY A 132 8.94 4.22 -13.04
N ARG A 133 8.70 2.91 -13.18
CA ARG A 133 8.02 2.08 -12.18
C ARG A 133 8.91 1.89 -10.95
N ALA A 134 8.44 2.39 -9.82
CA ALA A 134 9.21 2.52 -8.59
C ALA A 134 8.38 2.13 -7.37
N VAL A 135 8.38 0.84 -7.05
CA VAL A 135 7.56 0.29 -5.97
C VAL A 135 8.14 0.63 -4.60
N THR A 136 7.32 1.04 -3.65
CA THR A 136 7.72 1.12 -2.24
C THR A 136 7.45 -0.19 -1.52
N LEU A 137 6.21 -0.67 -1.53
CA LEU A 137 5.82 -1.93 -0.92
C LEU A 137 5.30 -2.88 -2.01
N HIS A 138 6.08 -3.92 -2.29
CA HIS A 138 5.67 -5.07 -3.11
C HIS A 138 5.14 -6.16 -2.19
N ASP A 139 3.84 -6.28 -2.08
CA ASP A 139 3.19 -7.21 -1.16
C ASP A 139 2.73 -8.49 -1.87
N LYS A 140 3.47 -9.57 -1.66
CA LYS A 140 3.15 -10.94 -2.10
C LYS A 140 2.57 -11.78 -0.97
N GLY A 141 2.48 -11.23 0.23
CA GLY A 141 1.93 -11.87 1.41
C GLY A 141 0.40 -11.91 1.42
N THR A 142 -0.13 -12.21 2.57
CA THR A 142 -1.57 -12.10 2.85
C THR A 142 -1.80 -11.72 4.31
N GLN A 143 -2.99 -11.21 4.63
CA GLN A 143 -3.34 -10.66 5.93
C GLN A 143 -2.35 -9.57 6.41
N THR A 144 -1.89 -8.76 5.46
CA THR A 144 -1.03 -7.61 5.75
C THR A 144 -1.87 -6.42 6.23
N ILE A 145 -1.38 -5.76 7.27
CA ILE A 145 -1.98 -4.50 7.76
C ILE A 145 -0.93 -3.39 7.67
N CYS A 146 -1.31 -2.27 7.04
CA CYS A 146 -0.58 -1.00 7.10
C CYS A 146 -1.42 0.01 7.90
N ASN A 147 -0.87 0.52 9.00
CA ASN A 147 -1.53 1.49 9.89
C ASN A 147 -0.65 2.73 10.04
N ARG A 148 -1.09 3.88 9.56
CA ARG A 148 -0.28 5.11 9.50
C ARG A 148 1.08 4.85 8.83
N VAL A 149 1.03 4.32 7.60
CA VAL A 149 2.20 4.10 6.74
C VAL A 149 2.15 5.08 5.59
N ARG A 150 3.25 5.77 5.33
CA ARG A 150 3.37 6.68 4.19
C ARG A 150 4.22 6.03 3.09
N LEU A 151 3.63 5.91 1.90
CA LEU A 151 4.26 5.33 0.72
C LEU A 151 4.54 6.44 -0.30
N LEU A 152 5.82 6.78 -0.49
CA LEU A 152 6.25 7.88 -1.32
C LEU A 152 6.99 7.38 -2.55
N SER A 153 6.37 7.51 -3.72
CA SER A 153 6.99 7.23 -5.01
C SER A 153 6.19 7.85 -6.16
N TYR A 154 6.31 7.27 -7.33
CA TYR A 154 5.70 7.73 -8.58
C TYR A 154 4.79 6.64 -9.17
N GLN A 155 5.23 5.91 -10.22
CA GLN A 155 4.42 4.84 -10.79
C GLN A 155 4.53 3.55 -9.99
N ASP A 156 3.41 2.82 -9.81
CA ASP A 156 3.33 1.51 -9.15
C ASP A 156 3.77 1.53 -7.66
N THR A 157 3.50 2.60 -6.93
CA THR A 157 3.99 2.81 -5.54
C THR A 157 3.63 1.65 -4.60
N TYR A 158 2.36 1.23 -4.58
CA TYR A 158 1.89 0.06 -3.84
C TYR A 158 1.49 -1.05 -4.81
N TYR A 159 2.15 -2.19 -4.71
CA TYR A 159 1.88 -3.34 -5.56
C TYR A 159 1.50 -4.57 -4.75
N SER A 160 0.23 -4.99 -4.80
CA SER A 160 -0.25 -6.26 -4.24
C SER A 160 -0.15 -7.36 -5.30
N ASP A 161 0.79 -8.30 -5.12
CA ASP A 161 1.10 -9.32 -6.14
C ASP A 161 0.74 -10.74 -5.67
N ASN A 162 -0.50 -10.89 -5.19
CA ASN A 162 -1.07 -12.17 -4.79
C ASN A 162 -2.58 -12.16 -5.06
N VAL A 163 -3.04 -13.01 -5.96
CA VAL A 163 -4.44 -13.04 -6.43
C VAL A 163 -5.47 -13.40 -5.35
N SER A 164 -5.04 -13.98 -4.25
CA SER A 164 -5.89 -14.38 -3.12
C SER A 164 -5.53 -13.66 -1.82
N CYS A 165 -4.72 -12.59 -1.88
CA CYS A 165 -4.36 -11.85 -0.67
C CYS A 165 -5.56 -11.10 -0.07
N GLN A 166 -5.43 -10.83 1.22
CA GLN A 166 -6.29 -9.94 1.98
C GLN A 166 -5.41 -8.91 2.67
N HIS A 167 -5.57 -7.62 2.34
CA HIS A 167 -4.78 -6.54 2.93
C HIS A 167 -5.71 -5.45 3.48
N TYR A 168 -5.28 -4.83 4.58
CA TYR A 168 -5.98 -3.72 5.22
C TYR A 168 -5.03 -2.55 5.43
N VAL A 169 -5.32 -1.44 4.77
CA VAL A 169 -4.50 -0.22 4.83
C VAL A 169 -5.35 0.87 5.46
N VAL A 170 -4.92 1.39 6.60
CA VAL A 170 -5.73 2.32 7.39
C VAL A 170 -4.93 3.54 7.81
N ASP A 171 -5.58 4.71 7.82
CA ASP A 171 -5.02 6.00 8.25
C ASP A 171 -3.64 6.31 7.60
N SER A 172 -3.44 5.82 6.39
CA SER A 172 -2.16 5.82 5.66
C SER A 172 -2.16 6.83 4.52
N GLU A 173 -0.96 7.14 4.00
CA GLU A 173 -0.78 8.11 2.93
C GLU A 173 -0.06 7.44 1.75
N ILE A 174 -0.60 7.56 0.53
CA ILE A 174 -0.04 6.92 -0.66
C ILE A 174 0.10 7.97 -1.76
N HIS A 175 1.33 8.18 -2.20
CA HIS A 175 1.69 9.11 -3.26
C HIS A 175 2.11 8.40 -4.53
N GLY A 176 1.70 8.92 -5.68
CA GLY A 176 2.15 8.40 -6.95
C GLY A 176 1.59 9.11 -8.17
N THR A 177 1.99 8.64 -9.34
CA THR A 177 1.61 9.25 -10.61
C THR A 177 0.58 8.42 -11.37
N VAL A 178 0.98 7.30 -11.94
CA VAL A 178 0.12 6.41 -12.75
C VAL A 178 0.12 5.03 -12.14
N ASP A 179 -1.08 4.42 -12.05
CA ASP A 179 -1.25 3.05 -11.56
C ASP A 179 -0.58 2.82 -10.18
N PHE A 180 -0.48 3.88 -9.39
CA PHE A 180 0.36 3.86 -8.20
C PHE A 180 -0.21 3.01 -7.05
N ILE A 181 -1.46 2.53 -7.21
CA ILE A 181 -2.06 1.49 -6.38
C ILE A 181 -2.49 0.37 -7.34
N CYS A 182 -1.69 -0.69 -7.45
CA CYS A 182 -1.90 -1.69 -8.49
C CYS A 182 -1.76 -3.12 -7.98
N GLY A 183 -2.33 -4.08 -8.73
CA GLY A 183 -2.21 -5.50 -8.47
C GLY A 183 -3.53 -6.22 -8.20
N ALA A 184 -3.51 -7.22 -7.34
CA ALA A 184 -4.55 -8.23 -7.20
C ALA A 184 -5.02 -8.41 -5.74
N GLY A 185 -6.02 -9.29 -5.54
CA GLY A 185 -6.54 -9.66 -4.22
C GLY A 185 -7.60 -8.70 -3.68
N ASP A 186 -7.94 -8.87 -2.42
CA ASP A 186 -8.83 -7.98 -1.66
C ASP A 186 -8.00 -7.00 -0.85
N VAL A 187 -8.05 -5.73 -1.20
CA VAL A 187 -7.35 -4.68 -0.48
C VAL A 187 -8.33 -3.59 -0.06
N TRP A 188 -8.48 -3.43 1.25
CA TRP A 188 -9.31 -2.38 1.83
C TRP A 188 -8.45 -1.21 2.29
N PHE A 189 -8.72 -0.03 1.71
CA PHE A 189 -8.12 1.24 2.11
C PHE A 189 -9.14 2.01 2.94
N GLU A 190 -8.84 2.26 4.21
CA GLU A 190 -9.73 2.96 5.14
C GLU A 190 -9.13 4.30 5.58
N ARG A 191 -9.83 5.39 5.36
CA ARG A 191 -9.40 6.75 5.75
C ARG A 191 -7.98 7.11 5.28
N CYS A 192 -7.60 6.65 4.07
CA CYS A 192 -6.30 6.95 3.52
C CYS A 192 -6.30 8.31 2.80
N ARG A 193 -5.17 9.00 2.85
CA ARG A 193 -4.87 10.14 2.00
C ARG A 193 -4.17 9.65 0.73
N ILE A 194 -4.80 9.88 -0.40
CA ILE A 194 -4.31 9.47 -1.72
C ILE A 194 -3.86 10.72 -2.47
N VAL A 195 -2.57 10.80 -2.81
CA VAL A 195 -1.98 11.99 -3.42
C VAL A 195 -1.48 11.67 -4.82
N THR A 196 -2.05 12.35 -5.83
CA THR A 196 -1.52 12.23 -7.19
C THR A 196 -0.36 13.20 -7.38
N GLU A 197 0.82 12.67 -7.62
CA GLU A 197 2.04 13.44 -7.85
C GLU A 197 2.16 13.90 -9.32
N LYS A 198 3.00 14.91 -9.57
CA LYS A 198 3.27 15.39 -10.91
C LYS A 198 3.92 14.31 -11.76
N ARG A 199 3.29 13.97 -12.87
CA ARG A 199 3.85 13.06 -13.87
C ARG A 199 4.88 13.75 -14.76
N THR A 200 4.67 15.02 -15.01
CA THR A 200 5.64 15.93 -15.63
C THR A 200 5.98 17.06 -14.66
N GLN A 201 7.08 17.75 -14.85
CA GLN A 201 7.50 18.82 -13.96
C GLN A 201 6.47 19.97 -13.90
N ASP A 202 5.75 20.25 -14.99
CA ASP A 202 4.70 21.25 -15.06
C ASP A 202 3.33 20.76 -14.55
N GLY A 203 3.16 19.46 -14.33
CA GLY A 203 1.91 18.86 -13.84
C GLY A 203 0.79 18.81 -14.88
N SER A 204 1.09 18.92 -16.19
CA SER A 204 0.09 18.99 -17.27
C SER A 204 -0.56 17.65 -17.63
N ASN A 205 0.07 16.52 -17.30
CA ASN A 205 -0.44 15.20 -17.63
C ASN A 205 -1.51 14.72 -16.65
N HIS A 206 -2.40 13.85 -17.15
CA HIS A 206 -3.37 13.21 -16.29
C HIS A 206 -2.82 11.94 -15.64
N ASN A 207 -3.34 11.60 -14.47
CA ASN A 207 -2.98 10.41 -13.71
C ASN A 207 -4.14 9.42 -13.61
N VAL A 208 -3.79 8.17 -13.29
CA VAL A 208 -4.74 7.13 -12.89
C VAL A 208 -4.30 6.61 -11.54
N ILE A 209 -5.19 6.58 -10.55
CA ILE A 209 -4.85 6.18 -9.18
C ILE A 209 -4.66 4.67 -9.11
N ALA A 210 -5.68 3.90 -9.46
CA ALA A 210 -5.67 2.46 -9.28
C ALA A 210 -5.62 1.68 -10.60
N ALA A 211 -4.83 0.61 -10.63
CA ALA A 211 -4.78 -0.35 -11.74
C ALA A 211 -4.95 -1.79 -11.22
N PRO A 212 -6.20 -2.22 -10.95
CA PRO A 212 -6.45 -3.56 -10.47
C PRO A 212 -6.30 -4.60 -11.60
N ARG A 213 -5.75 -5.78 -11.22
CA ARG A 213 -5.76 -7.02 -12.02
C ARG A 213 -6.36 -8.16 -11.21
N THR A 214 -7.49 -7.94 -10.61
CA THR A 214 -8.15 -8.86 -9.70
C THR A 214 -8.76 -10.07 -10.41
N SER A 215 -9.37 -10.99 -9.68
CA SER A 215 -10.07 -12.16 -10.22
C SER A 215 -11.57 -12.11 -9.91
N LYS A 216 -12.36 -13.00 -10.53
CA LYS A 216 -13.83 -13.08 -10.26
C LYS A 216 -14.17 -13.49 -8.83
N THR A 217 -13.22 -14.08 -8.10
CA THR A 217 -13.47 -14.65 -6.77
C THR A 217 -13.17 -13.68 -5.62
N VAL A 218 -12.72 -12.46 -5.92
CA VAL A 218 -12.36 -11.44 -4.93
C VAL A 218 -13.21 -10.19 -5.08
N TRP A 219 -13.22 -9.35 -4.05
CA TRP A 219 -13.89 -8.04 -4.04
C TRP A 219 -13.06 -6.95 -4.71
N GLY A 220 -11.75 -7.15 -4.79
CA GLY A 220 -10.81 -6.22 -5.41
C GLY A 220 -10.36 -5.10 -4.47
N TYR A 221 -10.12 -3.92 -5.05
CA TYR A 221 -9.69 -2.74 -4.31
C TYR A 221 -10.91 -1.94 -3.83
N ILE A 222 -10.95 -1.68 -2.52
CA ILE A 222 -12.04 -0.92 -1.91
C ILE A 222 -11.41 0.27 -1.17
N PHE A 223 -11.76 1.47 -1.59
CA PHE A 223 -11.39 2.73 -0.95
C PHE A 223 -12.60 3.25 -0.18
N ASN A 224 -12.49 3.35 1.15
CA ASN A 224 -13.58 3.82 2.01
C ASN A 224 -13.13 5.00 2.85
N ASN A 225 -13.92 6.07 2.86
CA ASN A 225 -13.61 7.31 3.58
C ASN A 225 -12.24 7.92 3.21
N CYS A 226 -11.73 7.66 2.01
CA CYS A 226 -10.44 8.18 1.57
C CYS A 226 -10.56 9.63 1.08
N THR A 227 -9.48 10.40 1.29
CA THR A 227 -9.36 11.76 0.75
C THR A 227 -8.38 11.78 -0.40
N ILE A 228 -8.76 12.37 -1.53
CA ILE A 228 -7.90 12.53 -2.70
C ILE A 228 -7.43 13.99 -2.80
N GLU A 229 -6.10 14.14 -2.81
CA GLU A 229 -5.40 15.37 -3.13
C GLU A 229 -4.69 15.23 -4.48
N ASN A 230 -4.81 16.22 -5.32
CA ASN A 230 -4.38 16.08 -6.69
C ASN A 230 -3.45 17.23 -7.14
N MET A 231 -2.20 16.88 -7.49
CA MET A 231 -1.15 17.79 -7.92
C MET A 231 -1.09 17.97 -9.46
N VAL A 232 -1.93 17.25 -10.21
CA VAL A 232 -1.96 17.31 -11.68
C VAL A 232 -3.25 17.93 -12.21
N SER A 233 -3.34 18.18 -13.51
CA SER A 233 -4.49 18.83 -14.13
C SER A 233 -5.73 17.94 -14.22
N LYS A 234 -5.55 16.62 -14.35
CA LYS A 234 -6.63 15.64 -14.54
C LYS A 234 -6.26 14.29 -13.94
N PHE A 235 -7.26 13.54 -13.47
CA PHE A 235 -7.05 12.16 -13.02
C PHE A 235 -8.31 11.30 -13.20
N HIS A 236 -8.11 9.97 -13.17
CA HIS A 236 -9.16 8.97 -13.05
C HIS A 236 -8.99 8.18 -11.74
N TYR A 237 -10.08 7.64 -11.23
CA TYR A 237 -10.07 6.72 -10.07
C TYR A 237 -9.33 5.43 -10.37
N ALA A 238 -9.62 4.82 -11.53
CA ALA A 238 -8.99 3.56 -11.90
C ALA A 238 -9.04 3.32 -13.41
N ARG A 239 -8.19 2.39 -13.85
CA ARG A 239 -8.26 1.75 -15.16
C ARG A 239 -8.07 0.25 -15.07
N ALA A 240 -8.58 -0.49 -16.06
CA ALA A 240 -8.39 -1.92 -16.14
C ALA A 240 -6.94 -2.26 -16.51
N TRP A 241 -6.24 -3.00 -15.64
CA TRP A 241 -4.92 -3.51 -15.99
C TRP A 241 -5.01 -4.86 -16.69
N HIS A 242 -5.62 -5.86 -16.04
CA HIS A 242 -5.65 -7.22 -16.55
C HIS A 242 -6.75 -8.04 -15.86
N THR A 243 -7.16 -9.17 -16.46
CA THR A 243 -8.13 -10.14 -15.94
C THR A 243 -9.51 -9.53 -15.65
N VAL A 244 -9.97 -9.49 -14.39
CA VAL A 244 -11.24 -8.93 -13.95
C VAL A 244 -10.98 -7.78 -12.99
N PRO A 245 -10.74 -6.56 -13.50
CA PRO A 245 -10.44 -5.41 -12.65
C PRO A 245 -11.66 -5.02 -11.82
N ARG A 246 -11.49 -5.01 -10.51
CA ARG A 246 -12.50 -4.60 -9.52
C ARG A 246 -11.96 -3.47 -8.67
N CYS A 247 -12.68 -2.35 -8.64
CA CYS A 247 -12.30 -1.17 -7.87
C CYS A 247 -13.55 -0.43 -7.42
N THR A 248 -13.67 -0.23 -6.12
CA THR A 248 -14.83 0.42 -5.50
C THR A 248 -14.39 1.61 -4.67
N TRP A 249 -15.01 2.77 -4.89
CA TRP A 249 -14.80 3.99 -4.15
C TRP A 249 -16.04 4.33 -3.35
N LEU A 250 -15.90 4.42 -2.02
CA LEU A 250 -16.99 4.66 -1.08
C LEU A 250 -16.67 5.89 -0.24
N HIS A 251 -17.63 6.80 -0.10
CA HIS A 251 -17.49 7.96 0.78
C HIS A 251 -16.20 8.75 0.55
N THR A 252 -15.84 8.93 -0.72
CA THR A 252 -14.59 9.58 -1.12
C THR A 252 -14.70 11.09 -0.99
N LYS A 253 -13.70 11.73 -0.40
CA LYS A 253 -13.57 13.18 -0.38
C LYS A 253 -12.56 13.66 -1.43
N LEU A 254 -12.99 14.57 -2.32
CA LEU A 254 -12.13 15.20 -3.32
C LEU A 254 -11.78 16.63 -2.90
N LEU A 255 -10.48 16.94 -2.80
CA LEU A 255 -10.06 18.32 -2.51
C LEU A 255 -10.09 19.23 -3.76
N THR A 256 -10.09 18.65 -4.96
CA THR A 256 -10.12 19.33 -6.26
C THR A 256 -11.00 18.55 -7.24
N PRO A 257 -12.34 18.53 -7.02
CA PRO A 257 -13.27 17.70 -7.79
C PRO A 257 -13.29 18.03 -9.28
N GLU A 258 -13.00 19.26 -9.68
CA GLU A 258 -12.94 19.72 -11.06
C GLU A 258 -11.84 19.06 -11.89
N LYS A 259 -10.88 18.41 -11.22
CA LYS A 259 -9.78 17.67 -11.87
C LYS A 259 -10.09 16.20 -12.11
N LEU A 260 -11.14 15.66 -11.48
CA LEU A 260 -11.61 14.33 -11.79
C LEU A 260 -12.23 14.29 -13.18
N MET A 261 -11.79 13.35 -14.01
CA MET A 261 -12.35 13.19 -15.36
C MET A 261 -13.84 12.87 -15.29
N PRO A 262 -14.66 13.40 -16.24
CA PRO A 262 -16.11 13.17 -16.22
C PRO A 262 -16.51 11.69 -16.24
N THR A 263 -15.76 10.85 -16.93
CA THR A 263 -15.96 9.39 -16.95
C THR A 263 -15.59 8.70 -15.67
N ARG A 264 -14.88 9.39 -14.75
CA ARG A 264 -14.40 8.92 -13.43
C ARG A 264 -13.44 7.73 -13.50
N PHE A 265 -13.71 6.76 -14.33
CA PHE A 265 -12.85 5.61 -14.63
C PHE A 265 -12.37 5.69 -16.08
N GLU A 266 -11.11 5.31 -16.32
CA GLU A 266 -10.54 5.32 -17.66
C GLU A 266 -11.14 4.17 -18.49
N GLU A 267 -11.69 4.48 -19.66
CA GLU A 267 -12.31 3.50 -20.55
C GLU A 267 -11.28 2.66 -21.32
N GLN A 268 -10.08 3.19 -21.49
CA GLN A 268 -8.99 2.48 -22.15
C GLN A 268 -8.22 1.64 -21.13
N GLY A 269 -8.61 0.40 -21.01
CA GLY A 269 -7.84 -0.59 -20.26
C GLY A 269 -6.87 -1.36 -21.16
N ILE A 270 -5.86 -1.95 -20.54
CA ILE A 270 -5.16 -3.09 -21.11
C ILE A 270 -6.19 -4.22 -21.13
N ARG A 271 -6.04 -5.27 -21.89
CA ARG A 271 -7.04 -6.33 -22.05
C ARG A 271 -7.83 -6.64 -20.78
N THR A 272 -9.16 -6.64 -20.88
CA THR A 272 -10.05 -6.97 -19.78
C THR A 272 -11.07 -8.02 -20.22
N VAL A 273 -11.46 -8.89 -19.30
CA VAL A 273 -12.52 -9.89 -19.50
C VAL A 273 -13.85 -9.35 -18.99
N GLU A 274 -13.82 -8.64 -17.86
CA GLU A 274 -15.00 -8.09 -17.20
C GLU A 274 -14.53 -6.97 -16.29
N VAL A 275 -15.23 -5.83 -16.30
CA VAL A 275 -14.90 -4.69 -15.43
C VAL A 275 -15.98 -4.55 -14.36
N ASP A 276 -15.56 -4.38 -13.11
CA ASP A 276 -16.45 -4.10 -11.99
C ASP A 276 -15.94 -2.86 -11.24
N PHE A 277 -16.23 -1.68 -11.79
CA PHE A 277 -15.88 -0.38 -11.22
C PHE A 277 -17.10 0.25 -10.58
N LYS A 278 -16.97 0.73 -9.36
CA LYS A 278 -18.08 1.22 -8.55
C LYS A 278 -17.72 2.49 -7.80
N GLU A 279 -18.72 3.35 -7.62
CA GLU A 279 -18.64 4.57 -6.84
C GLU A 279 -19.91 4.77 -6.02
N TYR A 280 -19.74 5.29 -4.79
CA TYR A 280 -20.83 5.63 -3.90
C TYR A 280 -20.48 6.79 -2.99
N GLN A 281 -21.31 7.83 -2.97
CA GLN A 281 -21.19 9.02 -2.10
C GLN A 281 -19.81 9.68 -2.14
N THR A 282 -19.52 10.35 -3.24
CA THR A 282 -18.35 11.23 -3.35
C THR A 282 -18.73 12.64 -2.94
N VAL A 283 -17.91 13.26 -2.09
CA VAL A 283 -18.10 14.65 -1.63
C VAL A 283 -16.94 15.54 -2.04
N ASP A 284 -17.21 16.86 -2.15
CA ASP A 284 -16.19 17.89 -2.35
C ASP A 284 -15.45 18.23 -1.04
N ALA A 285 -14.58 19.25 -1.09
CA ALA A 285 -13.82 19.72 0.06
C ALA A 285 -14.71 20.25 1.20
N GLU A 286 -15.86 20.80 0.88
CA GLU A 286 -16.86 21.36 1.80
C GLU A 286 -17.82 20.29 2.35
N GLY A 287 -17.82 19.07 1.77
CA GLY A 287 -18.68 17.96 2.16
C GLY A 287 -20.01 17.88 1.40
N ASN A 288 -20.17 18.66 0.31
CA ASN A 288 -21.34 18.55 -0.55
C ASN A 288 -21.25 17.28 -1.41
N ASP A 289 -22.37 16.56 -1.55
CA ASP A 289 -22.44 15.39 -2.43
C ASP A 289 -22.32 15.81 -3.90
N ILE A 290 -21.31 15.29 -4.58
CA ILE A 290 -21.03 15.50 -5.99
C ILE A 290 -21.09 14.20 -6.82
N THR A 291 -21.68 13.16 -6.25
CA THR A 291 -21.91 11.90 -6.94
C THR A 291 -22.89 12.12 -8.08
N PRO A 292 -22.57 11.76 -9.33
CA PRO A 292 -23.52 11.89 -10.42
C PRO A 292 -24.67 10.90 -10.24
N LYS A 293 -25.84 11.21 -10.82
CA LYS A 293 -26.99 10.29 -10.81
C LYS A 293 -26.73 9.00 -11.59
N SER A 294 -25.84 9.04 -12.56
CA SER A 294 -25.41 7.92 -13.39
C SER A 294 -24.03 8.24 -13.96
N ASN A 295 -23.20 7.22 -14.07
CA ASN A 295 -21.90 7.30 -14.74
C ASN A 295 -21.62 5.99 -15.48
N VAL A 296 -21.83 5.99 -16.78
CA VAL A 296 -21.63 4.82 -17.62
C VAL A 296 -20.24 4.90 -18.27
N VAL A 297 -19.43 3.89 -18.02
CA VAL A 297 -18.14 3.70 -18.71
C VAL A 297 -18.24 2.56 -19.71
N THR A 298 -17.50 2.66 -20.81
CA THR A 298 -17.45 1.61 -21.83
C THR A 298 -16.09 0.94 -21.82
N PHE A 299 -16.05 -0.34 -22.09
CA PHE A 299 -14.83 -1.12 -22.18
C PHE A 299 -14.95 -2.18 -23.27
N LEU A 300 -13.82 -2.65 -23.77
CA LEU A 300 -13.77 -3.69 -24.80
C LEU A 300 -13.70 -5.07 -24.10
N TYR A 301 -14.63 -5.95 -24.47
CA TYR A 301 -14.69 -7.32 -24.00
C TYR A 301 -14.94 -8.26 -25.17
N GLU A 302 -14.02 -9.18 -25.46
CA GLU A 302 -14.13 -10.11 -26.57
C GLU A 302 -14.51 -9.42 -27.90
N ASP A 303 -13.82 -8.31 -28.21
CA ASP A 303 -14.05 -7.46 -29.38
C ASP A 303 -15.42 -6.74 -29.44
N GLU A 304 -16.25 -6.87 -28.41
CA GLU A 304 -17.48 -6.13 -28.25
C GLU A 304 -17.34 -4.99 -27.23
N ARG A 305 -17.96 -3.85 -27.55
CA ARG A 305 -18.05 -2.74 -26.60
C ARG A 305 -19.17 -3.01 -25.59
N LYS A 306 -18.82 -3.08 -24.32
CA LYS A 306 -19.75 -3.25 -23.19
C LYS A 306 -19.87 -1.93 -22.43
N ALA A 307 -21.01 -1.72 -21.78
CA ALA A 307 -21.27 -0.59 -20.93
C ALA A 307 -21.49 -1.04 -19.48
N LEU A 308 -20.95 -0.26 -18.52
CA LEU A 308 -21.08 -0.51 -17.07
C LEU A 308 -21.57 0.77 -16.39
N GLU A 309 -22.69 0.70 -15.68
CA GLU A 309 -23.09 1.74 -14.72
C GLU A 309 -22.23 1.60 -13.46
N THR A 310 -21.53 2.66 -13.10
CA THR A 310 -20.58 2.65 -11.98
C THR A 310 -21.16 3.16 -10.67
N ILE A 311 -22.27 3.89 -10.70
CA ILE A 311 -22.89 4.44 -9.50
C ILE A 311 -23.73 3.37 -8.80
N MET A 312 -23.39 3.10 -7.54
CA MET A 312 -24.08 2.12 -6.73
C MET A 312 -25.33 2.68 -6.05
N THR A 313 -26.28 1.78 -5.84
CA THR A 313 -27.39 1.99 -4.93
C THR A 313 -26.99 1.81 -3.45
N ASP A 314 -27.77 2.35 -2.52
CA ASP A 314 -27.60 2.15 -1.07
C ASP A 314 -27.58 0.66 -0.68
N LYS A 315 -28.35 -0.16 -1.38
CA LYS A 315 -28.43 -1.61 -1.13
C LYS A 315 -27.12 -2.32 -1.49
N GLU A 316 -26.50 -1.93 -2.60
CA GLU A 316 -25.22 -2.49 -3.02
C GLU A 316 -24.10 -2.01 -2.10
N ALA A 317 -24.06 -0.73 -1.75
CA ALA A 317 -23.02 -0.15 -0.90
C ALA A 317 -22.97 -0.81 0.50
N LYS A 318 -24.11 -1.18 1.07
CA LYS A 318 -24.20 -1.89 2.38
C LYS A 318 -23.48 -3.23 2.43
N GLN A 319 -23.15 -3.83 1.28
CA GLN A 319 -22.40 -5.10 1.23
C GLN A 319 -20.89 -4.89 1.45
N PHE A 320 -20.40 -3.68 1.25
CA PHE A 320 -18.98 -3.36 1.40
C PHE A 320 -18.66 -3.04 2.85
N THR A 321 -18.30 -4.07 3.59
CA THR A 321 -17.78 -3.94 4.97
C THR A 321 -16.58 -4.86 5.16
N PRO A 322 -15.59 -4.49 5.99
CA PRO A 322 -14.43 -5.36 6.25
C PRO A 322 -14.83 -6.76 6.72
N GLY A 323 -15.89 -6.87 7.56
CA GLY A 323 -16.38 -8.15 8.05
C GLY A 323 -16.95 -9.04 6.96
N HIS A 324 -17.64 -8.47 5.97
CA HIS A 324 -18.19 -9.22 4.84
C HIS A 324 -17.09 -9.66 3.85
N ILE A 325 -16.13 -8.76 3.58
CA ILE A 325 -15.07 -8.98 2.59
C ILE A 325 -14.03 -9.97 3.10
N PHE A 326 -13.54 -9.74 4.31
CA PHE A 326 -12.47 -10.56 4.89
C PHE A 326 -12.96 -11.82 5.62
N ARG A 327 -14.24 -11.94 5.88
CA ARG A 327 -14.91 -13.13 6.46
C ARG A 327 -14.25 -13.61 7.77
N LYS A 328 -13.30 -14.57 7.67
CA LYS A 328 -12.63 -15.20 8.82
C LYS A 328 -11.52 -14.33 9.44
N TRP A 329 -11.01 -13.34 8.71
CA TRP A 329 -9.99 -12.42 9.19
C TRP A 329 -10.62 -11.10 9.62
N ASN A 330 -10.33 -10.66 10.84
CA ASN A 330 -10.80 -9.38 11.36
C ASN A 330 -9.62 -8.40 11.51
N PRO A 331 -9.24 -7.69 10.45
CA PRO A 331 -8.11 -6.78 10.48
C PRO A 331 -8.31 -5.60 11.43
N VAL A 332 -9.54 -5.11 11.56
CA VAL A 332 -9.85 -3.96 12.43
C VAL A 332 -9.54 -4.28 13.90
N LYS A 333 -10.02 -5.43 14.38
CA LYS A 333 -9.74 -5.89 15.74
C LYS A 333 -8.25 -6.16 15.95
N LEU A 334 -7.61 -6.81 14.98
CA LEU A 334 -6.19 -7.15 15.03
C LEU A 334 -5.32 -5.89 15.05
N GLN A 335 -5.61 -4.91 14.19
CA GLN A 335 -4.93 -3.61 14.15
C GLN A 335 -4.97 -2.92 15.51
N GLN A 336 -6.15 -2.81 16.13
CA GLN A 336 -6.33 -2.20 17.45
C GLN A 336 -5.58 -2.95 18.56
N GLN A 337 -5.51 -4.26 18.48
CA GLN A 337 -4.75 -5.08 19.43
C GLN A 337 -3.25 -4.80 19.30
N ILE A 338 -2.69 -4.90 18.10
CA ILE A 338 -1.25 -4.70 17.84
C ILE A 338 -0.84 -3.28 18.22
N GLU A 339 -1.66 -2.28 17.89
CA GLU A 339 -1.41 -0.88 18.24
C GLU A 339 -1.31 -0.67 19.76
N ARG A 340 -2.24 -1.23 20.54
CA ARG A 340 -2.17 -1.16 22.02
C ARG A 340 -0.93 -1.87 22.58
N GLU A 341 -0.53 -2.98 21.98
CA GLU A 341 0.68 -3.71 22.37
C GLU A 341 1.95 -2.93 22.01
N SER A 342 2.03 -2.37 20.82
CA SER A 342 3.17 -1.55 20.39
C SER A 342 3.36 -0.29 21.25
N GLN A 343 2.28 0.38 21.64
CA GLN A 343 2.33 1.54 22.54
C GLN A 343 2.93 1.17 23.90
N LYS A 344 2.56 0.00 24.44
CA LYS A 344 3.15 -0.49 25.72
C LYS A 344 4.64 -0.81 25.58
N ILE A 345 5.04 -1.39 24.45
CA ILE A 345 6.45 -1.69 24.14
C ILE A 345 7.24 -0.39 24.04
N MET A 346 6.76 0.57 23.23
CA MET A 346 7.42 1.85 23.02
C MET A 346 7.61 2.63 24.33
N LYS A 347 6.57 2.69 25.17
CA LYS A 347 6.64 3.35 26.48
C LYS A 347 7.78 2.79 27.33
N ARG A 348 7.93 1.47 27.40
CA ARG A 348 8.99 0.82 28.21
C ARG A 348 10.40 1.00 27.68
N LEU A 349 10.54 1.19 26.36
CA LEU A 349 11.85 1.45 25.77
C LEU A 349 12.32 2.90 25.99
N THR A 350 11.41 3.78 26.42
CA THR A 350 11.68 5.19 26.73
C THR A 350 11.79 5.47 28.24
N GLU A 351 11.35 4.57 29.09
CA GLU A 351 11.56 4.56 30.56
C GLU A 351 12.91 3.95 30.92
#